data_2f573d0fbe0b1f9cab38109c2c024148
#
_entry.id   2f573d0fbe0b1f9cab38109c2c024148
#
_cell.length_a   1.000
_cell.length_b   1.000
_cell.length_c   1.000
_cell.angle_alpha   90.00
_cell.angle_beta   90.00
_cell.angle_gamma   90.00
#
_symmetry.space_group_name_H-M   'P 1'
#
loop_
_entity.id
_entity.type
_entity.pdbx_description
1 polymer ?
#
loop_
_entity_poly.entity_id
_entity_poly.type
_entity_poly.pdbx_seq_one_letter_code
_entity_poly.pdbx_strand_id
1 'polypeptide(L)'
;MTDKMPGLSIAASISSGPDSIEILNSECFCISLDTKALKHALESEIGQPGLFDLIQQRCPYLFATRPVFVSQANMARMDQVIHAIESVVALPAYREEILGDSAHIANHNSGGAKGVFFGYDFHVTGGSFGLIEINTNAGGAMLNAVLARAHRACCPAIEKMVAAQNKSSILEDEIVAMFRQEWSLSGHERALRSIAIVDENPTQQYLYPEFLLFQQLFQRHGLEVVIADPSEFTLHEGVLKHGKMNIDLVYNRLTDFPLSEPASATLREAYLQNAIVLTPNPQAHALFADKRNLVLLSDPIRLQALGVSKATQDILLAAIPHTEIVLPENAERLWQKRRGLFFKPFAGFGGRAAYRGDKLTKRVWKEILAGGYIAQALVVPGSRVISDNEPAQVLKFDLRNYTYDDKVQWVAARLYQGQTTNFRTLDGGFAPVYEGPIDTSEIICSTSPESGNDFPQNVGHQDACCPESIVQHETRLFLIEEDIVKPLEHDYYLALVRGKSTAPEFAGRRFMLVDWYLRLVCCQPETVVNENCSWLVFDAQGRLDFNAAHEIDVETLPTEAHWQQLKELVFGAVAVSDSK
;
A
#
# COMPACT_ATOMS: atom_id res chain seq x y z
N MET A 1 -4.67 37.11 60.88
CA MET A 1 -3.60 37.29 59.86
C MET A 1 -3.61 36.00 59.07
N THR A 2 -4.29 36.04 57.96
CA THR A 2 -4.54 34.91 57.08
C THR A 2 -3.80 35.15 55.76
N ASP A 3 -2.73 34.41 55.55
CA ASP A 3 -2.03 34.45 54.25
C ASP A 3 -2.66 33.43 53.30
N LYS A 4 -3.21 33.95 52.22
CA LYS A 4 -3.70 33.19 51.07
C LYS A 4 -2.54 32.91 50.16
N MET A 5 -2.24 31.63 49.90
CA MET A 5 -1.45 31.20 48.75
C MET A 5 -2.28 31.27 47.45
N PRO A 6 -1.73 31.78 46.35
CA PRO A 6 -2.45 31.78 45.08
C PRO A 6 -2.40 30.40 44.41
N GLY A 7 -3.57 29.86 44.13
CA GLY A 7 -3.72 28.64 43.32
C GLY A 7 -3.35 28.92 41.86
N LEU A 8 -2.37 28.20 41.35
CA LEU A 8 -2.12 28.06 39.91
C LEU A 8 -3.20 27.13 39.30
N SER A 9 -4.18 27.75 38.68
CA SER A 9 -5.09 27.07 37.77
C SER A 9 -4.43 27.06 36.38
N ILE A 10 -3.81 25.94 36.01
CA ILE A 10 -3.46 25.67 34.61
C ILE A 10 -4.59 24.83 34.05
N ALA A 11 -5.66 25.48 33.66
CA ALA A 11 -6.61 24.90 32.70
C ALA A 11 -6.07 25.21 31.30
N ALA A 12 -5.19 24.34 30.79
CA ALA A 12 -4.91 24.31 29.37
C ALA A 12 -6.15 23.73 28.70
N SER A 13 -6.99 24.57 28.14
CA SER A 13 -7.98 24.17 27.15
C SER A 13 -7.26 23.72 25.89
N ILE A 14 -7.03 22.43 25.78
CA ILE A 14 -6.65 21.81 24.50
C ILE A 14 -7.90 21.95 23.62
N SER A 15 -7.87 22.88 22.69
CA SER A 15 -8.84 22.95 21.61
C SER A 15 -8.67 21.66 20.79
N SER A 16 -9.69 20.82 20.79
CA SER A 16 -9.79 19.63 19.94
C SER A 16 -10.05 20.06 18.48
N GLY A 17 -9.03 20.59 17.82
CA GLY A 17 -9.00 20.65 16.37
C GLY A 17 -8.65 19.27 15.79
N PRO A 18 -9.06 18.96 14.57
CA PRO A 18 -8.64 17.71 13.91
C PRO A 18 -7.11 17.65 13.89
N ASP A 19 -6.58 16.44 14.13
CA ASP A 19 -5.13 16.17 14.02
C ASP A 19 -4.67 16.53 12.60
N SER A 20 -3.53 17.21 12.49
CA SER A 20 -2.96 17.63 11.21
C SER A 20 -2.82 16.47 10.21
N ILE A 21 -2.59 15.25 10.71
CA ILE A 21 -2.53 14.02 9.88
C ILE A 21 -3.92 13.63 9.34
N GLU A 22 -4.98 13.80 10.13
CA GLU A 22 -6.35 13.54 9.65
C GLU A 22 -6.75 14.54 8.57
N ILE A 23 -6.34 15.80 8.70
CA ILE A 23 -6.52 16.82 7.66
C ILE A 23 -5.77 16.42 6.38
N LEU A 24 -4.51 15.99 6.48
CA LEU A 24 -3.75 15.53 5.32
C LEU A 24 -4.40 14.31 4.64
N ASN A 25 -4.93 13.36 5.40
CA ASN A 25 -5.62 12.20 4.86
C ASN A 25 -7.01 12.52 4.28
N SER A 26 -7.64 13.61 4.69
CA SER A 26 -8.96 14.03 4.17
C SER A 26 -8.87 15.04 3.04
N GLU A 27 -7.88 15.95 3.05
CA GLU A 27 -7.88 17.14 2.19
C GLU A 27 -6.65 17.25 1.27
N CYS A 28 -5.58 16.49 1.50
CA CYS A 28 -4.41 16.57 0.64
C CYS A 28 -4.56 15.71 -0.62
N PHE A 29 -4.72 16.37 -1.75
CA PHE A 29 -4.75 15.77 -3.09
C PHE A 29 -3.49 16.09 -3.91
N CYS A 30 -2.49 16.71 -3.30
CA CYS A 30 -1.27 17.18 -3.96
C CYS A 30 -0.33 16.08 -4.44
N ILE A 31 -0.46 14.85 -3.92
CA ILE A 31 0.36 13.72 -4.34
C ILE A 31 -0.51 12.70 -5.05
N SER A 32 -0.09 12.26 -6.21
CA SER A 32 -0.79 11.24 -6.98
C SER A 32 0.16 10.28 -7.68
N LEU A 33 -0.38 9.11 -8.06
CA LEU A 33 0.33 8.14 -8.86
C LEU A 33 0.45 8.64 -10.30
N ASP A 34 1.69 8.75 -10.78
CA ASP A 34 1.99 8.97 -12.19
C ASP A 34 2.12 7.62 -12.89
N THR A 35 1.17 7.30 -13.75
CA THR A 35 1.11 6.03 -14.47
C THR A 35 2.28 5.86 -15.45
N LYS A 36 2.78 6.94 -16.07
CA LYS A 36 3.94 6.88 -16.96
C LYS A 36 5.22 6.61 -16.16
N ALA A 37 5.38 7.28 -15.03
CA ALA A 37 6.49 7.02 -14.11
C ALA A 37 6.44 5.59 -13.54
N LEU A 38 5.26 5.07 -13.25
CA LEU A 38 5.07 3.68 -12.83
C LEU A 38 5.49 2.70 -13.93
N LYS A 39 5.05 2.91 -15.17
CA LYS A 39 5.45 2.09 -16.30
C LYS A 39 6.98 2.15 -16.51
N HIS A 40 7.55 3.34 -16.45
CA HIS A 40 9.00 3.51 -16.56
C HIS A 40 9.77 2.77 -15.46
N ALA A 41 9.34 2.89 -14.21
CA ALA A 41 9.97 2.20 -13.08
C ALA A 41 9.88 0.67 -13.22
N LEU A 42 8.75 0.13 -13.65
CA LEU A 42 8.55 -1.31 -13.83
C LEU A 42 9.35 -1.88 -15.01
N GLU A 43 9.38 -1.19 -16.14
CA GLU A 43 9.89 -1.75 -17.38
C GLU A 43 11.33 -1.32 -17.70
N SER A 44 11.69 -0.07 -17.42
CA SER A 44 13.00 0.48 -17.78
C SER A 44 14.02 0.37 -16.68
N GLU A 45 13.64 0.74 -15.44
CA GLU A 45 14.59 0.72 -14.31
C GLU A 45 14.86 -0.71 -13.83
N ILE A 46 13.82 -1.56 -13.84
CA ILE A 46 13.92 -2.96 -13.38
C ILE A 46 14.26 -3.89 -14.54
N GLY A 47 14.01 -3.46 -15.77
CA GLY A 47 14.35 -4.23 -16.97
C GLY A 47 13.41 -5.39 -17.25
N GLN A 48 12.12 -5.25 -16.92
CA GLN A 48 11.10 -6.28 -17.15
C GLN A 48 10.03 -5.78 -18.14
N PRO A 49 10.27 -5.85 -19.45
CA PRO A 49 9.32 -5.40 -20.46
C PRO A 49 7.97 -6.10 -20.35
N GLY A 50 6.87 -5.34 -20.52
CA GLY A 50 5.50 -5.86 -20.45
C GLY A 50 4.97 -6.09 -19.03
N LEU A 51 5.74 -5.82 -17.99
CA LEU A 51 5.30 -6.02 -16.60
C LEU A 51 4.16 -5.07 -16.23
N PHE A 52 4.18 -3.83 -16.71
CA PHE A 52 3.10 -2.88 -16.51
C PHE A 52 1.78 -3.41 -17.09
N ASP A 53 1.79 -3.89 -18.32
CA ASP A 53 0.60 -4.42 -18.98
C ASP A 53 0.09 -5.69 -18.28
N LEU A 54 0.99 -6.54 -17.81
CA LEU A 54 0.64 -7.72 -17.00
C LEU A 54 -0.10 -7.31 -15.71
N ILE A 55 0.40 -6.28 -15.01
CA ILE A 55 -0.24 -5.75 -13.79
C ILE A 55 -1.62 -5.19 -14.12
N GLN A 56 -1.75 -4.38 -15.17
CA GLN A 56 -3.03 -3.79 -15.56
C GLN A 56 -4.10 -4.85 -15.90
N GLN A 57 -3.69 -5.93 -16.56
CA GLN A 57 -4.61 -7.01 -16.94
C GLN A 57 -5.02 -7.88 -15.75
N ARG A 58 -4.08 -8.22 -14.86
CA ARG A 58 -4.31 -9.21 -13.80
C ARG A 58 -4.62 -8.61 -12.44
N CYS A 59 -4.07 -7.45 -12.15
CA CYS A 59 -4.10 -6.81 -10.85
C CYS A 59 -4.47 -5.32 -10.96
N PRO A 60 -5.60 -4.95 -11.63
CA PRO A 60 -5.91 -3.55 -11.96
C PRO A 60 -6.09 -2.64 -10.73
N TYR A 61 -6.27 -3.23 -9.55
CA TYR A 61 -6.42 -2.53 -8.27
C TYR A 61 -5.24 -2.79 -7.33
N LEU A 62 -4.05 -2.99 -7.89
CA LEU A 62 -2.85 -3.28 -7.11
C LEU A 62 -2.29 -2.03 -6.44
N PHE A 63 -2.39 -0.88 -7.11
CA PHE A 63 -1.80 0.39 -6.68
C PHE A 63 -2.87 1.44 -6.44
N ALA A 64 -2.84 2.02 -5.26
CA ALA A 64 -3.70 3.14 -4.90
C ALA A 64 -3.23 4.43 -5.59
N THR A 65 -4.19 5.28 -5.92
CA THR A 65 -3.91 6.57 -6.59
C THR A 65 -3.37 7.63 -5.64
N ARG A 66 -3.56 7.45 -4.33
CA ARG A 66 -3.17 8.41 -3.29
C ARG A 66 -2.34 7.77 -2.19
N PRO A 67 -1.35 8.49 -1.62
CA PRO A 67 -0.59 8.04 -0.46
C PRO A 67 -1.39 8.19 0.84
N VAL A 68 -0.85 7.63 1.91
CA VAL A 68 -1.34 7.80 3.28
C VAL A 68 -0.33 8.58 4.10
N PHE A 69 -0.81 9.45 4.99
CA PHE A 69 0.02 10.18 5.94
C PHE A 69 -0.11 9.59 7.34
N VAL A 70 1.03 9.46 8.04
CA VAL A 70 1.10 8.90 9.39
C VAL A 70 1.98 9.79 10.26
N SER A 71 1.59 10.05 11.51
CA SER A 71 2.40 10.85 12.41
C SER A 71 3.70 10.13 12.82
N GLN A 72 4.77 10.87 13.02
CA GLN A 72 6.03 10.35 13.54
C GLN A 72 5.84 9.59 14.86
N ALA A 73 4.95 10.08 15.72
CA ALA A 73 4.63 9.41 16.97
C ALA A 73 4.03 8.02 16.75
N ASN A 74 3.13 7.86 15.76
CA ASN A 74 2.56 6.55 15.44
C ASN A 74 3.57 5.63 14.74
N MET A 75 4.46 6.17 13.90
CA MET A 75 5.58 5.39 13.32
C MET A 75 6.47 4.83 14.43
N ALA A 76 6.92 5.66 15.35
CA ALA A 76 7.73 5.24 16.49
C ALA A 76 6.99 4.27 17.42
N ARG A 77 5.68 4.44 17.59
CA ARG A 77 4.86 3.53 18.40
C ARG A 77 4.73 2.14 17.77
N MET A 78 4.57 2.06 16.43
CA MET A 78 4.56 0.78 15.72
C MET A 78 5.89 0.04 15.88
N ASP A 79 7.00 0.75 15.73
CA ASP A 79 8.35 0.22 15.92
C ASP A 79 8.56 -0.33 17.35
N GLN A 80 8.16 0.43 18.38
CA GLN A 80 8.21 -0.04 19.77
C GLN A 80 7.41 -1.31 20.02
N VAL A 81 6.22 -1.44 19.41
CA VAL A 81 5.39 -2.65 19.54
C VAL A 81 6.05 -3.85 18.89
N ILE A 82 6.66 -3.66 17.72
CA ILE A 82 7.40 -4.70 17.02
C ILE A 82 8.58 -5.20 17.87
N HIS A 83 9.40 -4.30 18.38
CA HIS A 83 10.50 -4.64 19.30
C HIS A 83 10.02 -5.36 20.57
N ALA A 84 8.88 -4.93 21.14
CA ALA A 84 8.30 -5.57 22.30
C ALA A 84 7.88 -7.02 22.01
N ILE A 85 7.24 -7.28 20.84
CA ILE A 85 6.84 -8.63 20.41
C ILE A 85 8.09 -9.50 20.19
N GLU A 86 9.06 -9.00 19.44
CA GLU A 86 10.31 -9.73 19.17
C GLU A 86 11.03 -10.12 20.47
N SER A 87 11.05 -9.22 21.46
CA SER A 87 11.64 -9.50 22.76
C SER A 87 10.92 -10.63 23.52
N VAL A 88 9.60 -10.74 23.40
CA VAL A 88 8.82 -11.83 23.99
C VAL A 88 9.04 -13.14 23.23
N VAL A 89 9.03 -13.10 21.90
CA VAL A 89 9.25 -14.29 21.05
C VAL A 89 10.66 -14.86 21.23
N ALA A 90 11.63 -14.03 21.60
CA ALA A 90 12.99 -14.48 21.92
C ALA A 90 13.10 -15.24 23.28
N LEU A 91 12.09 -15.13 24.17
CA LEU A 91 12.13 -15.81 25.46
C LEU A 91 12.05 -17.33 25.30
N PRO A 92 12.93 -18.11 25.95
CA PRO A 92 12.88 -19.57 25.90
C PRO A 92 11.51 -20.13 26.34
N ALA A 93 10.92 -19.57 27.39
CA ALA A 93 9.61 -20.02 27.89
C ALA A 93 8.47 -19.81 26.87
N TYR A 94 8.49 -18.67 26.14
CA TYR A 94 7.51 -18.44 25.06
C TYR A 94 7.70 -19.47 23.93
N ARG A 95 8.94 -19.67 23.50
CA ARG A 95 9.26 -20.61 22.41
C ARG A 95 8.88 -22.05 22.77
N GLU A 96 9.18 -22.48 23.99
CA GLU A 96 8.82 -23.81 24.49
C GLU A 96 7.29 -24.00 24.50
N GLU A 97 6.54 -23.03 24.98
CA GLU A 97 5.09 -23.07 25.02
C GLU A 97 4.49 -23.14 23.61
N ILE A 98 4.87 -22.21 22.72
CA ILE A 98 4.28 -22.12 21.36
C ILE A 98 4.69 -23.32 20.51
N LEU A 99 5.94 -23.73 20.56
CA LEU A 99 6.41 -24.84 19.74
C LEU A 99 5.92 -26.18 20.25
N GLY A 100 5.67 -26.32 21.56
CA GLY A 100 5.07 -27.53 22.15
C GLY A 100 3.66 -27.81 21.61
N ASP A 101 2.91 -26.76 21.31
CA ASP A 101 1.54 -26.85 20.76
C ASP A 101 1.47 -26.78 19.23
N SER A 102 2.63 -26.69 18.57
CA SER A 102 2.71 -26.51 17.12
C SER A 102 2.93 -27.82 16.36
N ALA A 103 2.77 -27.79 15.04
CA ALA A 103 3.10 -28.92 14.17
C ALA A 103 4.58 -29.34 14.36
N HIS A 104 4.87 -30.63 14.36
CA HIS A 104 6.20 -31.18 14.61
C HIS A 104 7.32 -30.53 13.76
N ILE A 105 7.03 -30.15 12.53
CA ILE A 105 7.97 -29.49 11.62
C ILE A 105 8.44 -28.10 12.15
N ALA A 106 7.61 -27.41 12.94
CA ALA A 106 7.96 -26.12 13.53
C ALA A 106 9.05 -26.25 14.61
N ASN A 107 9.26 -27.47 15.16
CA ASN A 107 10.33 -27.77 16.10
C ASN A 107 11.68 -28.05 15.44
N HIS A 108 11.72 -28.09 14.10
CA HIS A 108 12.98 -28.31 13.39
C HIS A 108 13.93 -27.12 13.58
N ASN A 109 15.20 -27.42 13.87
CA ASN A 109 16.23 -26.40 13.96
C ASN A 109 16.64 -25.93 12.57
N SER A 110 16.20 -24.74 12.19
CA SER A 110 16.49 -24.11 10.90
C SER A 110 17.87 -23.43 10.82
N GLY A 111 18.76 -23.71 11.75
CA GLY A 111 20.14 -23.20 11.75
C GLY A 111 20.28 -21.72 12.14
N GLY A 112 19.21 -21.01 12.48
CA GLY A 112 19.26 -19.60 12.89
C GLY A 112 18.61 -18.63 11.91
N ALA A 113 18.06 -19.12 10.78
CA ALA A 113 17.27 -18.30 9.87
C ALA A 113 16.11 -17.62 10.62
N LYS A 114 15.96 -16.31 10.43
CA LYS A 114 14.97 -15.46 11.13
C LYS A 114 13.61 -15.46 10.43
N GLY A 115 13.62 -15.46 9.12
CA GLY A 115 12.46 -15.30 8.26
C GLY A 115 12.39 -13.92 7.62
N VAL A 116 12.31 -13.91 6.30
CA VAL A 116 12.22 -12.67 5.50
C VAL A 116 10.79 -12.14 5.47
N PHE A 117 10.62 -10.82 5.37
CA PHE A 117 9.36 -10.13 5.14
C PHE A 117 8.24 -10.46 6.12
N PHE A 118 8.49 -10.32 7.41
CA PHE A 118 7.36 -10.27 8.34
C PHE A 118 6.56 -9.00 8.08
N GLY A 119 5.25 -9.10 8.16
CA GLY A 119 4.33 -7.97 8.01
C GLY A 119 3.53 -7.81 9.29
N TYR A 120 3.77 -6.73 10.01
CA TYR A 120 2.97 -6.34 11.16
C TYR A 120 1.91 -5.36 10.69
N ASP A 121 0.64 -5.75 10.78
CA ASP A 121 -0.48 -4.99 10.26
C ASP A 121 -1.17 -4.20 11.40
N PHE A 122 -1.24 -2.88 11.25
CA PHE A 122 -1.82 -1.98 12.23
C PHE A 122 -3.02 -1.22 11.67
N HIS A 123 -4.02 -0.98 12.53
CA HIS A 123 -4.99 0.08 12.35
C HIS A 123 -4.59 1.28 13.19
N VAL A 124 -4.56 2.46 12.56
CA VAL A 124 -4.13 3.71 13.20
C VAL A 124 -5.06 4.84 12.79
N THR A 125 -5.56 5.58 13.78
CA THR A 125 -6.31 6.84 13.61
C THR A 125 -5.86 7.83 14.70
N GLY A 126 -6.32 9.08 14.68
CA GLY A 126 -6.05 10.04 15.76
C GLY A 126 -6.51 9.59 17.14
N GLY A 127 -7.51 8.70 17.21
CA GLY A 127 -8.06 8.20 18.48
C GLY A 127 -7.95 6.69 18.72
N SER A 128 -7.41 5.91 17.77
CA SER A 128 -7.34 4.44 17.85
C SER A 128 -6.04 3.91 17.27
N PHE A 129 -5.42 2.98 17.97
CA PHE A 129 -4.17 2.32 17.56
C PHE A 129 -4.21 0.86 17.98
N GLY A 130 -3.86 -0.05 17.07
CA GLY A 130 -3.73 -1.47 17.43
C GLY A 130 -3.14 -2.33 16.34
N LEU A 131 -2.33 -3.31 16.77
CA LEU A 131 -1.84 -4.40 15.94
C LEU A 131 -2.97 -5.38 15.68
N ILE A 132 -3.29 -5.64 14.42
CA ILE A 132 -4.41 -6.52 14.06
C ILE A 132 -3.98 -7.92 13.64
N GLU A 133 -2.80 -8.09 13.07
CA GLU A 133 -2.21 -9.40 12.76
C GLU A 133 -0.72 -9.31 12.45
N ILE A 134 -0.04 -10.47 12.50
CA ILE A 134 1.35 -10.64 12.05
C ILE A 134 1.35 -11.69 10.94
N ASN A 135 2.04 -11.40 9.87
CA ASN A 135 2.23 -12.29 8.70
C ASN A 135 3.71 -12.59 8.54
N THR A 136 4.10 -13.82 8.24
CA THR A 136 5.51 -14.21 8.03
C THR A 136 5.92 -14.28 6.58
N ASN A 137 4.97 -14.19 5.62
CA ASN A 137 5.27 -14.16 4.19
C ASN A 137 4.58 -12.97 3.51
N ALA A 138 4.70 -11.79 4.12
CA ALA A 138 4.06 -10.59 3.63
C ALA A 138 4.53 -10.23 2.22
N GLY A 139 3.57 -10.16 1.28
CA GLY A 139 3.85 -9.70 -0.08
C GLY A 139 3.64 -8.20 -0.24
N GLY A 140 4.21 -7.64 -1.32
CA GLY A 140 4.06 -6.25 -1.69
C GLY A 140 5.28 -5.37 -1.46
N ALA A 141 6.35 -5.85 -0.84
CA ALA A 141 7.52 -5.03 -0.50
C ALA A 141 8.18 -4.42 -1.76
N MET A 142 8.48 -5.25 -2.77
CA MET A 142 9.06 -4.77 -4.03
C MET A 142 8.08 -3.90 -4.83
N LEU A 143 6.80 -4.25 -4.82
CA LEU A 143 5.77 -3.44 -5.48
C LEU A 143 5.64 -2.05 -4.86
N ASN A 144 5.76 -1.93 -3.53
CA ASN A 144 5.74 -0.64 -2.84
C ASN A 144 7.01 0.18 -3.13
N ALA A 145 8.18 -0.45 -3.27
CA ALA A 145 9.40 0.24 -3.67
C ALA A 145 9.25 0.89 -5.06
N VAL A 146 8.68 0.15 -6.02
CA VAL A 146 8.40 0.67 -7.36
C VAL A 146 7.35 1.78 -7.32
N LEU A 147 6.27 1.56 -6.56
CA LEU A 147 5.18 2.53 -6.40
C LEU A 147 5.69 3.88 -5.84
N ALA A 148 6.59 3.84 -4.86
CA ALA A 148 7.18 5.05 -4.28
C ALA A 148 7.98 5.90 -5.31
N ARG A 149 8.55 5.26 -6.33
CA ARG A 149 9.24 5.97 -7.44
C ARG A 149 8.27 6.64 -8.41
N ALA A 150 7.02 6.21 -8.42
CA ALA A 150 6.01 6.67 -9.37
C ALA A 150 5.07 7.74 -8.81
N HIS A 151 5.16 8.07 -7.52
CA HIS A 151 4.39 9.17 -6.95
C HIS A 151 5.04 10.51 -7.27
N ARG A 152 4.22 11.48 -7.66
CA ARG A 152 4.61 12.85 -7.98
C ARG A 152 3.76 13.83 -7.19
N ALA A 153 4.36 14.94 -6.80
CA ALA A 153 3.68 16.03 -6.13
C ALA A 153 3.36 17.18 -7.09
N CYS A 154 2.30 17.91 -6.78
CA CYS A 154 1.89 19.05 -7.60
C CYS A 154 2.74 20.32 -7.37
N CYS A 155 3.53 20.37 -6.31
CA CYS A 155 4.33 21.54 -5.98
C CYS A 155 5.74 21.16 -5.46
N PRO A 156 6.76 22.04 -5.65
CA PRO A 156 8.15 21.74 -5.28
C PRO A 156 8.37 21.42 -3.80
N ALA A 157 7.62 22.02 -2.89
CA ALA A 157 7.75 21.78 -1.45
C ALA A 157 7.37 20.33 -1.10
N ILE A 158 6.23 19.88 -1.61
CA ILE A 158 5.76 18.49 -1.41
C ILE A 158 6.64 17.50 -2.18
N GLU A 159 7.08 17.83 -3.40
CA GLU A 159 8.01 16.98 -4.17
C GLU A 159 9.33 16.78 -3.40
N LYS A 160 9.88 17.83 -2.79
CA LYS A 160 11.08 17.72 -1.95
C LYS A 160 10.86 16.78 -0.76
N MET A 161 9.68 16.84 -0.13
CA MET A 161 9.32 15.93 0.95
C MET A 161 9.19 14.48 0.48
N VAL A 162 8.49 14.24 -0.64
CA VAL A 162 8.35 12.90 -1.25
C VAL A 162 9.72 12.33 -1.58
N ALA A 163 10.59 13.13 -2.21
CA ALA A 163 11.95 12.72 -2.58
C ALA A 163 12.81 12.40 -1.34
N ALA A 164 12.71 13.21 -0.27
CA ALA A 164 13.48 13.00 0.96
C ALA A 164 13.08 11.70 1.70
N GLN A 165 11.82 11.29 1.59
CA GLN A 165 11.31 10.07 2.23
C GLN A 165 11.37 8.83 1.32
N ASN A 166 11.71 8.99 0.04
CA ASN A 166 11.82 7.88 -0.89
C ASN A 166 13.12 7.09 -0.70
N LYS A 167 13.04 6.00 0.05
CA LYS A 167 14.15 5.06 0.33
C LYS A 167 14.12 3.82 -0.57
N SER A 168 13.45 3.85 -1.70
CA SER A 168 13.20 2.65 -2.52
C SER A 168 14.46 1.99 -3.08
N SER A 169 15.52 2.75 -3.38
CA SER A 169 16.81 2.20 -3.83
C SER A 169 17.54 1.49 -2.69
N ILE A 170 17.51 2.05 -1.49
CA ILE A 170 18.10 1.44 -0.29
C ILE A 170 17.40 0.13 0.05
N LEU A 171 16.06 0.09 -0.08
CA LEU A 171 15.28 -1.11 0.18
C LEU A 171 15.70 -2.31 -0.69
N GLU A 172 16.02 -2.09 -1.98
CA GLU A 172 16.49 -3.17 -2.86
C GLU A 172 17.80 -3.80 -2.36
N ASP A 173 18.76 -2.98 -1.95
CA ASP A 173 20.02 -3.44 -1.38
C ASP A 173 19.81 -4.16 -0.03
N GLU A 174 18.93 -3.63 0.83
CA GLU A 174 18.55 -4.25 2.10
C GLU A 174 17.88 -5.61 1.89
N ILE A 175 17.01 -5.75 0.88
CA ILE A 175 16.40 -7.03 0.53
C ILE A 175 17.47 -8.06 0.15
N VAL A 176 18.41 -7.72 -0.70
CA VAL A 176 19.46 -8.66 -1.10
C VAL A 176 20.36 -9.02 0.10
N ALA A 177 20.69 -8.03 0.93
CA ALA A 177 21.46 -8.25 2.16
C ALA A 177 20.72 -9.18 3.12
N MET A 178 19.41 -9.03 3.28
CA MET A 178 18.55 -9.88 4.10
C MET A 178 18.61 -11.35 3.68
N PHE A 179 18.49 -11.68 2.40
CA PHE A 179 18.59 -13.06 1.91
C PHE A 179 20.00 -13.64 2.08
N ARG A 180 21.04 -12.84 1.89
CA ARG A 180 22.41 -13.25 2.19
C ARG A 180 22.63 -13.49 3.69
N GLN A 181 21.98 -12.68 4.54
CA GLN A 181 22.02 -12.85 5.99
C GLN A 181 21.33 -14.16 6.43
N GLU A 182 20.16 -14.49 5.89
CA GLU A 182 19.49 -15.78 6.14
C GLU A 182 20.39 -16.97 5.84
N TRP A 183 21.11 -16.92 4.71
CA TRP A 183 22.09 -17.92 4.33
C TRP A 183 23.23 -18.02 5.33
N SER A 184 23.80 -16.89 5.74
CA SER A 184 24.91 -16.84 6.71
C SER A 184 24.49 -17.32 8.09
N LEU A 185 23.31 -16.90 8.59
CA LEU A 185 22.77 -17.31 9.89
C LEU A 185 22.53 -18.81 9.98
N SER A 186 22.28 -19.47 8.84
CA SER A 186 22.14 -20.93 8.77
C SER A 186 23.46 -21.70 8.79
N GLY A 187 24.60 -21.03 9.10
CA GLY A 187 25.89 -21.64 9.29
C GLY A 187 26.69 -21.92 8.01
N HIS A 188 26.30 -21.33 6.89
CA HIS A 188 27.01 -21.49 5.62
C HIS A 188 28.12 -20.47 5.46
N GLU A 189 29.37 -20.94 5.29
CA GLU A 189 30.54 -20.09 5.09
C GLU A 189 30.70 -19.59 3.64
N ARG A 190 30.20 -20.35 2.65
CA ARG A 190 30.25 -19.95 1.26
C ARG A 190 29.19 -18.93 0.92
N ALA A 191 29.41 -18.13 -0.12
CA ALA A 191 28.41 -17.21 -0.62
C ALA A 191 27.15 -17.93 -1.13
N LEU A 192 25.98 -17.32 -0.93
CA LEU A 192 24.72 -17.71 -1.54
C LEU A 192 24.85 -17.61 -3.08
N ARG A 193 24.40 -18.63 -3.81
CA ARG A 193 24.50 -18.71 -5.28
C ARG A 193 23.16 -18.77 -5.97
N SER A 194 22.17 -19.41 -5.34
CA SER A 194 20.90 -19.69 -6.00
C SER A 194 19.71 -19.54 -5.06
N ILE A 195 18.61 -19.00 -5.60
CA ILE A 195 17.33 -18.81 -4.91
C ILE A 195 16.21 -19.41 -5.76
N ALA A 196 15.32 -20.20 -5.14
CA ALA A 196 14.04 -20.55 -5.71
C ALA A 196 12.92 -19.72 -5.04
N ILE A 197 12.13 -19.00 -5.81
CA ILE A 197 10.91 -18.32 -5.35
C ILE A 197 9.77 -19.33 -5.56
N VAL A 198 9.16 -19.80 -4.47
CA VAL A 198 8.25 -20.96 -4.52
C VAL A 198 6.86 -20.61 -4.06
N ASP A 199 5.87 -20.87 -4.92
CA ASP A 199 4.44 -20.79 -4.62
C ASP A 199 3.69 -21.83 -5.44
N GLU A 200 2.47 -22.20 -5.04
CA GLU A 200 1.60 -23.06 -5.84
C GLU A 200 1.19 -22.36 -7.14
N ASN A 201 1.37 -23.04 -8.28
CA ASN A 201 1.02 -22.45 -9.57
C ASN A 201 1.46 -20.97 -9.69
N PRO A 202 2.74 -20.65 -9.52
CA PRO A 202 3.22 -19.30 -9.28
C PRO A 202 2.77 -18.29 -10.33
N THR A 203 2.66 -18.70 -11.60
CA THR A 203 2.18 -17.84 -12.68
C THR A 203 0.71 -17.45 -12.54
N GLN A 204 -0.08 -18.13 -11.70
CA GLN A 204 -1.49 -17.83 -11.44
C GLN A 204 -1.68 -17.02 -10.16
N GLN A 205 -0.64 -16.84 -9.34
CA GLN A 205 -0.73 -16.06 -8.12
C GLN A 205 -1.00 -14.59 -8.42
N TYR A 206 -1.82 -13.93 -7.56
CA TYR A 206 -2.14 -12.51 -7.72
C TYR A 206 -0.88 -11.64 -7.69
N LEU A 207 0.08 -11.97 -6.81
CA LEU A 207 1.35 -11.25 -6.68
C LEU A 207 2.47 -11.84 -7.58
N TYR A 208 2.16 -12.58 -8.63
CA TYR A 208 3.17 -13.04 -9.59
C TYR A 208 4.05 -11.92 -10.16
N PRO A 209 3.52 -10.71 -10.43
CA PRO A 209 4.39 -9.58 -10.82
C PRO A 209 5.51 -9.28 -9.84
N GLU A 210 5.28 -9.45 -8.53
CA GLU A 210 6.30 -9.28 -7.51
C GLU A 210 7.39 -10.36 -7.59
N PHE A 211 7.03 -11.60 -7.93
CA PHE A 211 8.02 -12.66 -8.12
C PHE A 211 9.00 -12.34 -9.27
N LEU A 212 8.49 -11.76 -10.35
CA LEU A 212 9.32 -11.28 -11.46
C LEU A 212 10.27 -10.15 -11.03
N LEU A 213 9.81 -9.23 -10.19
CA LEU A 213 10.64 -8.16 -9.64
C LEU A 213 11.77 -8.72 -8.76
N PHE A 214 11.47 -9.67 -7.87
CA PHE A 214 12.47 -10.35 -7.06
C PHE A 214 13.46 -11.14 -7.92
N GLN A 215 12.98 -11.86 -8.93
CA GLN A 215 13.85 -12.60 -9.83
C GLN A 215 14.86 -11.67 -10.50
N GLN A 216 14.43 -10.53 -11.04
CA GLN A 216 15.29 -9.54 -11.66
C GLN A 216 16.26 -8.92 -10.64
N LEU A 217 15.78 -8.57 -9.45
CA LEU A 217 16.63 -8.01 -8.40
C LEU A 217 17.78 -8.96 -8.06
N PHE A 218 17.49 -10.22 -7.76
CA PHE A 218 18.50 -11.20 -7.37
C PHE A 218 19.45 -11.52 -8.53
N GLN A 219 18.97 -11.63 -9.76
CA GLN A 219 19.80 -11.84 -10.95
C GLN A 219 20.79 -10.69 -11.19
N ARG A 220 20.36 -9.43 -11.03
CA ARG A 220 21.24 -8.25 -11.09
C ARG A 220 22.36 -8.30 -10.05
N HIS A 221 22.14 -8.96 -8.91
CA HIS A 221 23.13 -9.17 -7.84
C HIS A 221 23.93 -10.47 -7.99
N GLY A 222 23.88 -11.11 -9.16
CA GLY A 222 24.69 -12.28 -9.51
C GLY A 222 24.20 -13.61 -8.96
N LEU A 223 22.94 -13.72 -8.55
CA LEU A 223 22.32 -14.96 -8.09
C LEU A 223 21.60 -15.67 -9.23
N GLU A 224 21.66 -17.00 -9.26
CA GLU A 224 20.79 -17.82 -10.10
C GLU A 224 19.39 -17.89 -9.46
N VAL A 225 18.34 -17.64 -10.24
CA VAL A 225 16.98 -17.56 -9.69
C VAL A 225 15.96 -18.30 -10.56
N VAL A 226 15.13 -19.10 -9.91
CA VAL A 226 13.98 -19.75 -10.53
C VAL A 226 12.69 -19.38 -9.76
N ILE A 227 11.57 -19.26 -10.48
CA ILE A 227 10.22 -19.21 -9.93
C ILE A 227 9.60 -20.56 -10.24
N ALA A 228 9.15 -21.30 -9.23
CA ALA A 228 8.75 -22.70 -9.39
C ALA A 228 7.57 -23.10 -8.49
N ASP A 229 6.81 -24.07 -8.96
CA ASP A 229 5.83 -24.82 -8.15
C ASP A 229 6.57 -25.80 -7.22
N PRO A 230 6.10 -26.05 -5.98
CA PRO A 230 6.77 -26.96 -5.06
C PRO A 230 6.93 -28.40 -5.60
N SER A 231 6.09 -28.83 -6.51
CA SER A 231 6.16 -30.16 -7.15
C SER A 231 7.26 -30.31 -8.20
N GLU A 232 7.91 -29.20 -8.63
CA GLU A 232 8.94 -29.22 -9.67
C GLU A 232 10.34 -29.59 -9.16
N PHE A 233 10.49 -29.75 -7.83
CA PHE A 233 11.78 -30.05 -7.22
C PHE A 233 12.06 -31.53 -7.07
N THR A 234 13.36 -31.88 -7.10
CA THR A 234 13.87 -33.20 -6.76
C THR A 234 14.97 -33.08 -5.71
N LEU A 235 15.01 -34.01 -4.77
CA LEU A 235 16.06 -34.09 -3.75
C LEU A 235 16.93 -35.32 -4.07
N HIS A 236 18.23 -35.09 -4.31
CA HIS A 236 19.18 -36.14 -4.60
C HIS A 236 20.47 -35.94 -3.83
N GLU A 237 20.87 -36.92 -3.05
CA GLU A 237 22.10 -36.88 -2.21
C GLU A 237 22.20 -35.64 -1.33
N GLY A 238 21.09 -35.20 -0.73
CA GLY A 238 21.03 -34.01 0.12
C GLY A 238 21.12 -32.68 -0.62
N VAL A 239 20.93 -32.66 -1.94
CA VAL A 239 20.89 -31.45 -2.77
C VAL A 239 19.52 -31.29 -3.39
N LEU A 240 18.84 -30.18 -3.10
CA LEU A 240 17.60 -29.82 -3.77
C LEU A 240 17.91 -29.27 -5.16
N LYS A 241 17.15 -29.73 -6.17
CA LYS A 241 17.34 -29.32 -7.56
C LYS A 241 16.03 -28.92 -8.22
N HIS A 242 16.11 -27.93 -9.10
CA HIS A 242 15.11 -27.61 -10.11
C HIS A 242 15.75 -27.85 -11.48
N GLY A 243 15.38 -28.93 -12.18
CA GLY A 243 16.06 -29.37 -13.38
C GLY A 243 17.56 -29.64 -13.11
N LYS A 244 18.44 -28.82 -13.74
CA LYS A 244 19.91 -28.92 -13.54
C LYS A 244 20.44 -27.96 -12.49
N MET A 245 19.63 -27.02 -12.01
CA MET A 245 20.02 -26.01 -11.05
C MET A 245 19.98 -26.55 -9.63
N ASN A 246 21.08 -26.44 -8.88
CA ASN A 246 21.09 -26.69 -7.45
C ASN A 246 20.47 -25.50 -6.72
N ILE A 247 19.66 -25.74 -5.70
CA ILE A 247 18.99 -24.69 -4.92
C ILE A 247 19.64 -24.57 -3.56
N ASP A 248 20.13 -23.39 -3.23
CA ASP A 248 20.71 -23.06 -1.94
C ASP A 248 19.65 -22.59 -0.95
N LEU A 249 18.78 -21.65 -1.40
CA LEU A 249 17.79 -21.02 -0.57
C LEU A 249 16.42 -21.03 -1.28
N VAL A 250 15.37 -21.30 -0.52
CA VAL A 250 13.99 -21.19 -0.96
C VAL A 250 13.33 -19.98 -0.31
N TYR A 251 12.93 -19.00 -1.15
CA TYR A 251 12.02 -17.95 -0.74
C TYR A 251 10.60 -18.51 -0.76
N ASN A 252 10.08 -18.82 0.42
CA ASN A 252 8.80 -19.51 0.60
C ASN A 252 7.64 -18.53 0.54
N ARG A 253 6.81 -18.66 -0.50
CA ARG A 253 5.59 -17.87 -0.68
C ARG A 253 4.33 -18.70 -0.45
N LEU A 254 4.47 -19.99 -0.15
CA LEU A 254 3.38 -20.91 0.10
C LEU A 254 2.51 -20.47 1.27
N THR A 255 1.23 -20.79 1.19
CA THR A 255 0.27 -20.71 2.30
C THR A 255 0.12 -22.04 3.05
N ASP A 256 0.74 -23.13 2.56
CA ASP A 256 0.96 -24.39 3.28
C ASP A 256 2.15 -24.22 4.24
N PHE A 257 1.93 -23.46 5.33
CA PHE A 257 2.99 -23.16 6.27
C PHE A 257 3.67 -24.37 6.91
N PRO A 258 2.96 -25.48 7.24
CA PRO A 258 3.58 -26.69 7.77
C PRO A 258 4.15 -27.60 6.66
N LEU A 259 4.13 -27.20 5.40
CA LEU A 259 4.55 -28.02 4.25
C LEU A 259 3.88 -29.42 4.26
N SER A 260 2.58 -29.47 4.58
CA SER A 260 1.83 -30.71 4.75
C SER A 260 1.22 -31.26 3.45
N GLU A 261 1.06 -30.38 2.46
CA GLU A 261 0.50 -30.77 1.17
C GLU A 261 1.42 -31.74 0.40
N PRO A 262 0.88 -32.66 -0.36
CA PRO A 262 1.67 -33.63 -1.13
C PRO A 262 2.68 -32.96 -2.08
N ALA A 263 2.32 -31.84 -2.69
CA ALA A 263 3.21 -31.08 -3.57
C ALA A 263 4.45 -30.53 -2.84
N SER A 264 4.33 -30.24 -1.56
CA SER A 264 5.42 -29.72 -0.71
C SER A 264 6.34 -30.80 -0.12
N ALA A 265 6.09 -32.10 -0.40
CA ALA A 265 6.79 -33.20 0.26
C ALA A 265 8.32 -33.16 0.07
N THR A 266 8.80 -32.87 -1.15
CA THR A 266 10.24 -32.76 -1.45
C THR A 266 10.87 -31.55 -0.73
N LEU A 267 10.19 -30.42 -0.70
CA LEU A 267 10.67 -29.25 0.04
C LEU A 267 10.72 -29.50 1.55
N ARG A 268 9.70 -30.16 2.10
CA ARG A 268 9.67 -30.55 3.50
C ARG A 268 10.85 -31.46 3.84
N GLU A 269 11.13 -32.47 3.02
CA GLU A 269 12.26 -33.37 3.21
C GLU A 269 13.60 -32.61 3.15
N ALA A 270 13.78 -31.75 2.13
CA ALA A 270 14.99 -30.94 1.99
C ALA A 270 15.18 -30.00 3.19
N TYR A 271 14.10 -29.37 3.69
CA TYR A 271 14.15 -28.55 4.90
C TYR A 271 14.55 -29.35 6.14
N LEU A 272 13.93 -30.51 6.38
CA LEU A 272 14.24 -31.37 7.52
C LEU A 272 15.64 -31.96 7.50
N GLN A 273 16.24 -32.11 6.31
CA GLN A 273 17.63 -32.55 6.13
C GLN A 273 18.65 -31.40 6.19
N ASN A 274 18.21 -30.13 6.38
CA ASN A 274 19.04 -28.93 6.24
C ASN A 274 19.78 -28.86 4.89
N ALA A 275 19.17 -29.40 3.84
CA ALA A 275 19.70 -29.35 2.47
C ALA A 275 19.53 -27.96 1.84
N ILE A 276 18.66 -27.12 2.38
CA ILE A 276 18.34 -25.77 1.93
C ILE A 276 18.12 -24.84 3.13
N VAL A 277 18.27 -23.55 2.90
CA VAL A 277 17.67 -22.53 3.78
C VAL A 277 16.25 -22.23 3.27
N LEU A 278 15.25 -22.49 4.09
CA LEU A 278 13.85 -22.17 3.81
C LEU A 278 13.46 -20.89 4.57
N THR A 279 13.10 -19.83 3.87
CA THR A 279 12.74 -18.56 4.51
C THR A 279 11.53 -17.88 3.84
N PRO A 280 10.48 -17.49 4.60
CA PRO A 280 10.26 -17.84 6.00
C PRO A 280 9.99 -19.35 6.16
N ASN A 281 10.29 -19.86 7.34
CA ASN A 281 10.19 -21.28 7.66
C ASN A 281 8.97 -21.59 8.58
N PRO A 282 8.60 -22.88 8.76
CA PRO A 282 7.47 -23.27 9.61
C PRO A 282 7.61 -22.83 11.07
N GLN A 283 8.84 -22.77 11.64
CA GLN A 283 9.06 -22.30 13.00
C GLN A 283 8.73 -20.81 13.13
N ALA A 284 9.18 -19.98 12.20
CA ALA A 284 8.86 -18.56 12.17
C ALA A 284 7.34 -18.35 12.10
N HIS A 285 6.65 -19.12 11.25
CA HIS A 285 5.19 -19.03 11.16
C HIS A 285 4.51 -19.36 12.51
N ALA A 286 4.89 -20.46 13.16
CA ALA A 286 4.33 -20.86 14.44
C ALA A 286 4.55 -19.80 15.53
N LEU A 287 5.77 -19.23 15.60
CA LEU A 287 6.13 -18.26 16.64
C LEU A 287 5.48 -16.88 16.45
N PHE A 288 5.17 -16.48 15.24
CA PHE A 288 4.71 -15.11 14.94
C PHE A 288 3.30 -15.04 14.36
N ALA A 289 2.98 -15.80 13.32
CA ALA A 289 1.79 -15.59 12.50
C ALA A 289 0.56 -16.38 12.95
N ASP A 290 0.70 -17.40 13.79
CA ASP A 290 -0.46 -18.08 14.37
C ASP A 290 -1.25 -17.09 15.23
N LYS A 291 -2.52 -16.88 14.88
CA LYS A 291 -3.34 -15.87 15.56
C LYS A 291 -3.61 -16.18 17.03
N ARG A 292 -3.38 -17.41 17.49
CA ARG A 292 -3.42 -17.79 18.91
C ARG A 292 -2.34 -17.06 19.72
N ASN A 293 -1.22 -16.68 19.09
CA ASN A 293 -0.16 -15.92 19.74
C ASN A 293 -0.67 -14.56 20.25
N LEU A 294 -1.64 -13.93 19.55
CA LEU A 294 -2.23 -12.68 19.99
C LEU A 294 -3.06 -12.84 21.29
N VAL A 295 -3.55 -14.06 21.57
CA VAL A 295 -4.23 -14.35 22.84
C VAL A 295 -3.23 -14.25 24.00
N LEU A 296 -2.05 -14.86 23.85
CA LEU A 296 -0.98 -14.80 24.84
C LEU A 296 -0.45 -13.37 24.99
N LEU A 297 -0.14 -12.71 23.87
CA LEU A 297 0.45 -11.37 23.84
C LEU A 297 -0.48 -10.26 24.34
N SER A 298 -1.78 -10.53 24.46
CA SER A 298 -2.79 -9.61 25.04
C SER A 298 -3.28 -10.00 26.44
N ASP A 299 -2.64 -11.01 27.08
CA ASP A 299 -3.00 -11.48 28.42
C ASP A 299 -1.92 -11.08 29.43
N PRO A 300 -2.21 -10.17 30.39
CA PRO A 300 -1.23 -9.71 31.37
C PRO A 300 -0.73 -10.84 32.31
N ILE A 301 -1.59 -11.84 32.61
CA ILE A 301 -1.23 -12.94 33.51
C ILE A 301 -0.20 -13.85 32.81
N ARG A 302 -0.44 -14.18 31.55
CA ARG A 302 0.46 -15.02 30.76
C ARG A 302 1.79 -14.32 30.49
N LEU A 303 1.78 -13.03 30.12
CA LEU A 303 3.00 -12.24 29.95
C LEU A 303 3.84 -12.19 31.24
N GLN A 304 3.19 -12.01 32.39
CA GLN A 304 3.88 -12.06 33.68
C GLN A 304 4.48 -13.44 33.97
N ALA A 305 3.75 -14.52 33.71
CA ALA A 305 4.23 -15.90 33.90
C ALA A 305 5.44 -16.22 33.03
N LEU A 306 5.54 -15.66 31.83
CA LEU A 306 6.69 -15.77 30.94
C LEU A 306 7.89 -14.91 31.37
N GLY A 307 7.76 -14.11 32.43
CA GLY A 307 8.83 -13.22 32.90
C GLY A 307 9.00 -11.95 32.06
N VAL A 308 8.01 -11.57 31.28
CA VAL A 308 8.07 -10.34 30.47
C VAL A 308 8.13 -9.12 31.39
N SER A 309 9.03 -8.15 31.07
CA SER A 309 9.18 -6.95 31.87
C SER A 309 7.88 -6.11 31.90
N LYS A 310 7.64 -5.38 33.00
CA LYS A 310 6.44 -4.55 33.13
C LYS A 310 6.35 -3.49 31.99
N ALA A 311 7.46 -2.89 31.61
CA ALA A 311 7.51 -1.92 30.52
C ALA A 311 7.08 -2.55 29.18
N THR A 312 7.56 -3.76 28.87
CA THR A 312 7.17 -4.52 27.67
C THR A 312 5.70 -4.91 27.72
N GLN A 313 5.19 -5.38 28.90
CA GLN A 313 3.76 -5.67 29.07
C GLN A 313 2.90 -4.44 28.79
N ASP A 314 3.28 -3.26 29.31
CA ASP A 314 2.50 -2.03 29.13
C ASP A 314 2.42 -1.63 27.64
N ILE A 315 3.52 -1.77 26.89
CA ILE A 315 3.54 -1.54 25.43
C ILE A 315 2.57 -2.51 24.72
N LEU A 316 2.69 -3.81 25.01
CA LEU A 316 1.89 -4.84 24.32
C LEU A 316 0.40 -4.69 24.64
N LEU A 317 0.04 -4.54 25.91
CA LEU A 317 -1.36 -4.42 26.35
C LEU A 317 -2.03 -3.12 25.89
N ALA A 318 -1.26 -2.06 25.62
CA ALA A 318 -1.75 -0.81 25.05
C ALA A 318 -1.91 -0.87 23.53
N ALA A 319 -1.30 -1.85 22.86
CA ALA A 319 -1.26 -1.92 21.41
C ALA A 319 -1.94 -3.16 20.81
N ILE A 320 -1.94 -4.30 21.51
CA ILE A 320 -2.58 -5.52 21.01
C ILE A 320 -4.00 -5.57 21.55
N PRO A 321 -5.03 -5.51 20.69
CA PRO A 321 -6.42 -5.60 21.13
C PRO A 321 -6.66 -6.90 21.87
N HIS A 322 -7.41 -6.85 22.96
CA HIS A 322 -7.76 -8.05 23.73
C HIS A 322 -8.29 -9.15 22.79
N THR A 323 -7.66 -10.30 22.87
CA THR A 323 -7.91 -11.45 21.99
C THR A 323 -8.14 -12.69 22.84
N GLU A 324 -9.14 -13.48 22.49
CA GLU A 324 -9.46 -14.73 23.19
C GLU A 324 -9.87 -15.84 22.21
N ILE A 325 -9.65 -17.09 22.59
CA ILE A 325 -10.10 -18.25 21.81
C ILE A 325 -11.63 -18.35 21.97
N VAL A 326 -12.31 -18.62 20.84
CA VAL A 326 -13.75 -18.92 20.87
C VAL A 326 -13.96 -20.35 21.33
N LEU A 327 -14.61 -20.50 22.45
CA LEU A 327 -14.92 -21.78 23.09
C LEU A 327 -16.43 -21.85 23.41
N PRO A 328 -17.00 -23.06 23.59
CA PRO A 328 -18.39 -23.22 23.98
C PRO A 328 -18.74 -22.44 25.27
N GLU A 329 -17.80 -22.38 26.21
CA GLU A 329 -17.99 -21.77 27.55
C GLU A 329 -18.12 -20.24 27.48
N ASN A 330 -17.50 -19.58 26.50
CA ASN A 330 -17.56 -18.13 26.34
C ASN A 330 -18.48 -17.66 25.18
N ALA A 331 -19.11 -18.61 24.48
CA ALA A 331 -19.91 -18.37 23.30
C ALA A 331 -21.03 -17.34 23.48
N GLU A 332 -21.81 -17.48 24.55
CA GLU A 332 -22.95 -16.57 24.82
C GLU A 332 -22.45 -15.13 25.07
N ARG A 333 -21.41 -14.99 25.89
CA ARG A 333 -20.79 -13.68 26.17
C ARG A 333 -20.22 -13.03 24.90
N LEU A 334 -19.53 -13.80 24.07
CA LEU A 334 -18.97 -13.31 22.81
C LEU A 334 -20.08 -12.91 21.82
N TRP A 335 -21.16 -13.71 21.74
CA TRP A 335 -22.30 -13.36 20.91
C TRP A 335 -22.96 -12.04 21.31
N GLN A 336 -23.12 -11.80 22.61
CA GLN A 336 -23.68 -10.55 23.13
C GLN A 336 -22.80 -9.35 22.82
N LYS A 337 -21.47 -9.51 22.96
CA LYS A 337 -20.48 -8.46 22.70
C LYS A 337 -20.00 -8.37 21.23
N ARG A 338 -20.52 -9.23 20.35
CA ARG A 338 -19.97 -9.42 18.99
C ARG A 338 -19.79 -8.15 18.16
N ARG A 339 -20.63 -7.11 18.37
CA ARG A 339 -20.56 -5.86 17.60
C ARG A 339 -19.22 -5.13 17.76
N GLY A 340 -18.54 -5.33 18.88
CA GLY A 340 -17.22 -4.80 19.17
C GLY A 340 -16.07 -5.78 18.90
N LEU A 341 -16.33 -6.90 18.19
CA LEU A 341 -15.37 -7.97 17.98
C LEU A 341 -15.17 -8.26 16.49
N PHE A 342 -13.99 -8.78 16.19
CA PHE A 342 -13.64 -9.37 14.91
C PHE A 342 -13.25 -10.84 15.12
N PHE A 343 -13.81 -11.75 14.32
CA PHE A 343 -13.59 -13.19 14.44
C PHE A 343 -12.68 -13.65 13.30
N LYS A 344 -11.58 -14.33 13.67
CA LYS A 344 -10.55 -14.77 12.71
C LYS A 344 -10.24 -16.25 12.94
N PRO A 345 -10.06 -17.07 11.86
CA PRO A 345 -9.58 -18.44 12.03
C PRO A 345 -8.11 -18.43 12.51
N PHE A 346 -7.67 -19.45 13.27
CA PHE A 346 -6.28 -19.60 13.72
C PHE A 346 -5.31 -19.59 12.55
N ALA A 347 -5.57 -20.49 11.60
CA ALA A 347 -4.86 -20.60 10.34
C ALA A 347 -5.72 -19.97 9.24
N GLY A 348 -5.37 -18.77 8.80
CA GLY A 348 -6.09 -18.06 7.75
C GLY A 348 -5.27 -16.94 7.18
N PHE A 349 -5.41 -16.70 5.88
CA PHE A 349 -4.70 -15.67 5.13
C PHE A 349 -5.67 -14.93 4.20
N GLY A 350 -5.31 -13.71 3.78
CA GLY A 350 -6.07 -12.93 2.82
C GLY A 350 -7.50 -12.58 3.24
N GLY A 351 -7.79 -12.50 4.56
CA GLY A 351 -9.11 -12.18 5.10
C GLY A 351 -10.18 -13.24 4.87
N ARG A 352 -9.83 -14.44 4.40
CA ARG A 352 -10.76 -15.56 4.19
C ARG A 352 -11.32 -16.02 5.54
N ALA A 353 -12.64 -16.24 5.57
CA ALA A 353 -13.37 -16.67 6.78
C ALA A 353 -13.15 -15.75 8.01
N ALA A 354 -12.82 -14.48 7.79
CA ALA A 354 -12.69 -13.48 8.83
C ALA A 354 -13.93 -12.58 8.84
N TYR A 355 -14.54 -12.39 10.01
CA TYR A 355 -15.86 -11.79 10.12
C TYR A 355 -15.89 -10.66 11.15
N ARG A 356 -16.40 -9.51 10.74
CA ARG A 356 -16.78 -8.46 11.67
C ARG A 356 -18.06 -8.84 12.39
N GLY A 357 -18.07 -8.77 13.70
CA GLY A 357 -19.13 -9.34 14.53
C GLY A 357 -20.51 -8.70 14.37
N ASP A 358 -20.60 -7.42 13.94
CA ASP A 358 -21.87 -6.76 13.59
C ASP A 358 -22.52 -7.31 12.31
N LYS A 359 -21.77 -8.04 11.47
CA LYS A 359 -22.22 -8.67 10.23
C LYS A 359 -22.46 -10.18 10.36
N LEU A 360 -22.25 -10.75 11.55
CA LEU A 360 -22.42 -12.19 11.78
C LEU A 360 -23.88 -12.61 11.64
N THR A 361 -24.09 -13.65 10.84
CA THR A 361 -25.35 -14.41 10.84
C THR A 361 -25.27 -15.57 11.83
N LYS A 362 -26.44 -16.09 12.24
CA LYS A 362 -26.50 -17.27 13.12
C LYS A 362 -25.85 -18.52 12.49
N ARG A 363 -25.84 -18.63 11.15
CA ARG A 363 -25.19 -19.70 10.44
C ARG A 363 -23.66 -19.62 10.60
N VAL A 364 -23.10 -18.46 10.28
CA VAL A 364 -21.65 -18.22 10.42
C VAL A 364 -21.21 -18.37 11.87
N TRP A 365 -22.04 -17.94 12.84
CA TRP A 365 -21.74 -18.14 14.26
C TRP A 365 -21.61 -19.62 14.63
N LYS A 366 -22.47 -20.50 14.08
CA LYS A 366 -22.33 -21.94 14.31
C LYS A 366 -21.03 -22.50 13.71
N GLU A 367 -20.61 -21.98 12.56
CA GLU A 367 -19.33 -22.35 11.93
C GLU A 367 -18.14 -21.93 12.81
N ILE A 368 -18.19 -20.73 13.38
CA ILE A 368 -17.18 -20.24 14.33
C ILE A 368 -17.12 -21.12 15.58
N LEU A 369 -18.27 -21.50 16.14
CA LEU A 369 -18.36 -22.37 17.31
C LEU A 369 -17.92 -23.82 17.06
N ALA A 370 -17.86 -24.26 15.80
CA ALA A 370 -17.30 -25.56 15.46
C ALA A 370 -15.78 -25.65 15.73
N GLY A 371 -15.13 -24.51 16.01
CA GLY A 371 -13.75 -24.40 16.51
C GLY A 371 -12.79 -23.72 15.54
N GLY A 372 -11.60 -23.45 16.03
CA GLY A 372 -10.50 -22.88 15.23
C GLY A 372 -10.58 -21.37 15.07
N TYR A 373 -11.25 -20.61 15.94
CA TYR A 373 -11.39 -19.16 15.85
C TYR A 373 -10.92 -18.43 17.12
N ILE A 374 -10.39 -17.23 16.91
CA ILE A 374 -10.21 -16.21 17.93
C ILE A 374 -11.27 -15.11 17.77
N ALA A 375 -11.60 -14.46 18.89
CA ALA A 375 -12.35 -13.22 18.96
C ALA A 375 -11.41 -12.10 19.42
N GLN A 376 -11.20 -11.09 18.59
CA GLN A 376 -10.34 -9.95 18.87
C GLN A 376 -11.17 -8.68 18.99
N ALA A 377 -10.85 -7.81 19.94
CA ALA A 377 -11.50 -6.51 20.06
C ALA A 377 -11.28 -5.68 18.78
N LEU A 378 -12.33 -4.99 18.33
CA LEU A 378 -12.31 -4.24 17.09
C LEU A 378 -11.45 -2.98 17.24
N VAL A 379 -10.51 -2.79 16.31
CA VAL A 379 -9.75 -1.55 16.13
C VAL A 379 -10.24 -0.86 14.87
N VAL A 380 -10.56 0.42 14.98
CA VAL A 380 -11.06 1.21 13.83
C VAL A 380 -9.92 1.46 12.85
N PRO A 381 -10.07 1.10 11.56
CA PRO A 381 -9.06 1.42 10.54
C PRO A 381 -9.02 2.91 10.26
N GLY A 382 -7.88 3.39 9.80
CA GLY A 382 -7.75 4.73 9.24
C GLY A 382 -8.60 4.92 7.98
N SER A 383 -8.81 6.17 7.59
CA SER A 383 -9.53 6.52 6.38
C SER A 383 -8.75 7.52 5.53
N ARG A 384 -8.86 7.40 4.21
CA ARG A 384 -8.25 8.27 3.20
C ARG A 384 -9.30 8.71 2.21
N VAL A 385 -9.48 10.00 2.04
CA VAL A 385 -10.32 10.56 0.97
C VAL A 385 -9.53 10.50 -0.33
N ILE A 386 -10.07 9.80 -1.31
CA ILE A 386 -9.42 9.58 -2.62
C ILE A 386 -9.85 10.66 -3.61
N SER A 387 -11.12 11.02 -3.58
CA SER A 387 -11.73 12.03 -4.44
C SER A 387 -12.73 12.84 -3.62
N ASP A 388 -12.76 14.13 -3.88
CA ASP A 388 -13.69 15.10 -3.31
C ASP A 388 -14.98 15.27 -4.13
N ASN A 389 -15.14 14.51 -5.23
CA ASN A 389 -16.37 14.45 -6.00
C ASN A 389 -17.56 14.07 -5.09
N GLU A 390 -18.72 14.64 -5.30
CA GLU A 390 -19.90 14.27 -4.52
C GLU A 390 -20.61 13.03 -5.12
N PRO A 391 -20.77 11.95 -4.34
CA PRO A 391 -20.27 11.77 -2.96
C PRO A 391 -18.76 11.50 -2.90
N ALA A 392 -18.08 12.08 -1.91
CA ALA A 392 -16.65 11.87 -1.69
C ALA A 392 -16.32 10.37 -1.55
N GLN A 393 -15.30 9.92 -2.28
CA GLN A 393 -14.83 8.54 -2.17
C GLN A 393 -13.85 8.42 -1.01
N VAL A 394 -14.26 7.69 0.03
CA VAL A 394 -13.45 7.43 1.23
C VAL A 394 -13.10 5.96 1.30
N LEU A 395 -11.80 5.64 1.34
CA LEU A 395 -11.28 4.30 1.54
C LEU A 395 -10.75 4.14 2.95
N LYS A 396 -10.86 2.94 3.49
CA LYS A 396 -10.18 2.52 4.70
C LYS A 396 -8.74 2.15 4.37
N PHE A 397 -7.86 2.25 5.37
CA PHE A 397 -6.53 1.69 5.23
C PHE A 397 -6.06 0.97 6.48
N ASP A 398 -5.18 0.02 6.30
CA ASP A 398 -4.28 -0.51 7.31
C ASP A 398 -2.83 -0.17 6.93
N LEU A 399 -1.95 -0.23 7.92
CA LEU A 399 -0.51 0.01 7.77
C LEU A 399 0.22 -1.31 7.95
N ARG A 400 1.02 -1.70 6.97
CA ARG A 400 1.90 -2.86 7.02
C ARG A 400 3.34 -2.43 7.22
N ASN A 401 3.93 -2.86 8.32
CA ASN A 401 5.36 -2.72 8.56
C ASN A 401 6.06 -3.99 8.10
N TYR A 402 6.87 -3.90 7.05
CA TYR A 402 7.74 -4.99 6.62
C TYR A 402 8.98 -5.00 7.49
N THR A 403 9.24 -6.13 8.14
CA THR A 403 10.33 -6.25 9.11
C THR A 403 11.23 -7.42 8.81
N TYR A 404 12.47 -7.29 9.23
CA TYR A 404 13.46 -8.35 9.26
C TYR A 404 14.37 -8.18 10.47
N ASP A 405 14.56 -9.24 11.26
CA ASP A 405 15.43 -9.30 12.43
C ASP A 405 15.26 -8.06 13.33
N ASP A 406 14.01 -7.85 13.79
CA ASP A 406 13.62 -6.77 14.70
C ASP A 406 13.68 -5.34 14.10
N LYS A 407 13.89 -5.18 12.80
CA LYS A 407 14.00 -3.86 12.15
C LYS A 407 12.91 -3.65 11.13
N VAL A 408 12.21 -2.52 11.22
CA VAL A 408 11.30 -2.06 10.19
C VAL A 408 12.10 -1.60 8.97
N GLN A 409 11.96 -2.30 7.85
CA GLN A 409 12.61 -1.96 6.59
C GLN A 409 11.75 -1.00 5.76
N TRP A 410 10.44 -1.20 5.79
CA TRP A 410 9.50 -0.42 4.99
C TRP A 410 8.12 -0.38 5.62
N VAL A 411 7.40 0.74 5.46
CA VAL A 411 5.99 0.86 5.84
C VAL A 411 5.17 1.18 4.60
N ALA A 412 4.11 0.43 4.40
CA ALA A 412 3.14 0.67 3.33
C ALA A 412 1.72 0.69 3.88
N ALA A 413 0.83 1.41 3.22
CA ALA A 413 -0.59 1.32 3.47
C ALA A 413 -1.25 0.40 2.42
N ARG A 414 -2.42 -0.15 2.78
CA ARG A 414 -3.30 -0.84 1.85
C ARG A 414 -4.69 -0.22 1.96
N LEU A 415 -5.13 0.39 0.86
CA LEU A 415 -6.42 1.08 0.79
C LEU A 415 -7.50 0.13 0.29
N TYR A 416 -8.66 0.09 0.97
CA TYR A 416 -9.72 -0.86 0.65
C TYR A 416 -11.12 -0.38 1.05
N GLN A 417 -12.13 -1.00 0.46
CA GLN A 417 -13.52 -0.97 0.91
C GLN A 417 -13.93 -2.34 1.46
N GLY A 418 -14.92 -2.36 2.34
CA GLY A 418 -15.46 -3.59 2.90
C GLY A 418 -15.05 -3.85 4.33
N GLN A 419 -15.06 -5.13 4.74
CA GLN A 419 -14.78 -5.57 6.12
C GLN A 419 -13.30 -5.87 6.34
N THR A 420 -12.62 -6.35 5.32
CA THR A 420 -11.21 -6.77 5.33
C THR A 420 -10.47 -6.15 4.16
N THR A 421 -9.16 -5.99 4.33
CA THR A 421 -8.23 -5.56 3.28
C THR A 421 -8.36 -6.45 2.05
N ASN A 422 -8.44 -5.83 0.89
CA ASN A 422 -8.57 -6.52 -0.39
C ASN A 422 -7.97 -5.69 -1.53
N PHE A 423 -7.67 -6.33 -2.66
CA PHE A 423 -7.20 -5.71 -3.91
C PHE A 423 -8.28 -5.76 -5.00
N ARG A 424 -9.53 -5.39 -4.63
CA ARG A 424 -10.71 -5.35 -5.52
C ARG A 424 -11.42 -4.01 -5.46
N THR A 425 -10.79 -3.03 -4.86
CA THR A 425 -11.34 -1.69 -4.63
C THR A 425 -10.77 -0.75 -5.67
N LEU A 426 -11.63 -0.05 -6.40
CA LEU A 426 -11.23 1.01 -7.33
C LEU A 426 -10.45 2.08 -6.54
N ASP A 427 -9.32 2.54 -7.10
CA ASP A 427 -8.38 3.49 -6.47
C ASP A 427 -7.77 3.01 -5.15
N GLY A 428 -8.03 1.76 -4.78
CA GLY A 428 -7.43 1.08 -3.63
C GLY A 428 -6.17 0.31 -4.02
N GLY A 429 -5.65 -0.50 -3.08
CA GLY A 429 -4.43 -1.27 -3.24
C GLY A 429 -3.29 -0.76 -2.38
N PHE A 430 -2.05 -1.08 -2.73
CA PHE A 430 -0.87 -0.56 -2.04
C PHE A 430 -0.72 0.94 -2.23
N ALA A 431 -0.37 1.63 -1.15
CA ALA A 431 -0.10 3.07 -1.13
C ALA A 431 1.18 3.36 -0.36
N PRO A 432 2.03 4.28 -0.82
CA PRO A 432 3.14 4.78 -0.02
C PRO A 432 2.64 5.46 1.24
N VAL A 433 3.47 5.41 2.27
CA VAL A 433 3.25 6.10 3.54
C VAL A 433 4.26 7.22 3.67
N TYR A 434 3.78 8.41 3.95
CA TYR A 434 4.62 9.57 4.27
C TYR A 434 4.46 9.97 5.72
N GLU A 435 5.59 10.25 6.36
CA GLU A 435 5.65 10.64 7.75
C GLU A 435 5.37 12.13 7.93
N GLY A 436 4.52 12.49 8.90
CA GLY A 436 4.26 13.87 9.36
C GLY A 436 4.52 14.03 10.88
N PRO A 437 4.56 15.25 11.45
CA PRO A 437 4.06 16.47 10.84
C PRO A 437 5.00 17.01 9.78
N ILE A 438 4.44 17.27 8.68
CA ILE A 438 4.98 18.25 7.77
C ILE A 438 4.65 19.57 8.42
N ASP A 439 5.58 20.51 8.43
CA ASP A 439 5.27 21.85 8.92
C ASP A 439 4.12 22.42 8.07
N THR A 440 2.92 22.35 8.62
CA THR A 440 1.70 22.73 7.89
C THR A 440 1.65 24.23 7.62
N SER A 441 2.52 25.02 8.25
CA SER A 441 2.66 26.44 7.93
C SER A 441 3.22 26.68 6.52
N GLU A 442 3.94 25.69 5.95
CA GLU A 442 4.39 25.70 4.55
C GLU A 442 3.39 25.01 3.56
N ILE A 443 2.42 24.27 4.08
CA ILE A 443 1.50 23.43 3.25
C ILE A 443 0.11 24.04 3.13
N ILE A 444 -0.24 25.01 3.98
CA ILE A 444 -1.48 25.75 3.81
C ILE A 444 -1.30 26.68 2.60
N CYS A 445 -1.62 26.17 1.41
CA CYS A 445 -2.17 27.06 0.38
C CYS A 445 -3.34 27.79 1.05
N SER A 446 -3.10 29.04 1.42
CA SER A 446 -3.97 29.87 2.24
C SER A 446 -5.41 29.86 1.75
N THR A 447 -6.29 29.19 2.47
CA THR A 447 -7.73 29.40 2.40
C THR A 447 -8.12 30.25 3.60
N SER A 448 -7.90 31.55 3.55
CA SER A 448 -8.60 32.56 4.37
C SER A 448 -8.34 33.97 3.84
N PRO A 449 -9.37 34.75 3.54
CA PRO A 449 -9.19 36.16 3.24
C PRO A 449 -9.11 36.96 4.54
N GLU A 450 -7.92 37.33 4.98
CA GLU A 450 -7.77 38.43 5.94
C GLU A 450 -7.56 39.74 5.19
N SER A 451 -8.55 40.60 5.35
CA SER A 451 -8.52 41.98 4.99
C SER A 451 -7.43 42.74 5.79
N GLY A 452 -6.44 43.28 5.11
CA GLY A 452 -5.48 44.19 5.73
C GLY A 452 -4.44 44.72 4.73
N ASN A 453 -4.65 45.97 4.29
CA ASN A 453 -3.68 46.73 3.49
C ASN A 453 -2.30 46.75 4.14
N ASP A 454 -1.29 46.28 3.40
CA ASP A 454 0.03 46.91 3.27
C ASP A 454 0.93 45.96 2.45
N PHE A 455 1.09 46.27 1.17
CA PHE A 455 2.12 45.63 0.32
C PHE A 455 3.30 46.61 0.15
N PRO A 456 4.55 46.20 0.40
CA PRO A 456 5.70 46.89 -0.15
C PRO A 456 5.89 46.52 -1.62
N GLN A 457 5.91 47.52 -2.46
CA GLN A 457 6.27 47.40 -3.88
C GLN A 457 7.73 47.01 -4.05
N ASN A 458 8.00 46.05 -4.92
CA ASN A 458 9.27 45.56 -5.46
C ASN A 458 9.76 44.21 -4.92
N VAL A 459 9.25 43.13 -5.48
CA VAL A 459 10.04 41.94 -5.83
C VAL A 459 9.43 41.35 -7.12
N GLY A 460 10.30 40.99 -8.05
CA GLY A 460 9.98 40.63 -9.41
C GLY A 460 9.05 39.42 -9.56
N HIS A 461 8.24 39.48 -10.61
CA HIS A 461 7.35 38.44 -11.10
C HIS A 461 8.09 37.14 -11.38
N GLN A 462 7.92 36.14 -10.52
CA GLN A 462 8.01 34.73 -10.75
C GLN A 462 7.50 34.06 -9.47
N ASP A 463 6.24 33.70 -9.39
CA ASP A 463 5.61 32.77 -8.44
C ASP A 463 4.17 33.18 -8.16
N ALA A 464 3.34 33.25 -9.21
CA ALA A 464 1.89 33.30 -9.04
C ALA A 464 1.34 31.87 -9.21
N CYS A 465 1.30 31.10 -8.14
CA CYS A 465 0.46 29.90 -8.06
C CYS A 465 -1.01 30.31 -8.09
N CYS A 466 -1.76 29.67 -8.96
CA CYS A 466 -3.21 29.64 -9.20
C CYS A 466 -4.13 30.61 -8.42
N PRO A 467 -4.97 31.39 -9.11
CA PRO A 467 -5.99 32.22 -8.46
C PRO A 467 -7.06 31.31 -7.80
N GLU A 468 -7.51 31.70 -6.60
CA GLU A 468 -8.49 31.02 -5.73
C GLU A 468 -9.89 30.74 -6.32
N SER A 469 -10.15 31.10 -7.58
CA SER A 469 -11.45 30.94 -8.24
C SER A 469 -11.59 29.66 -9.07
N ILE A 470 -10.62 28.72 -9.03
CA ILE A 470 -10.63 27.54 -9.90
C ILE A 470 -10.90 26.26 -9.11
N VAL A 471 -11.62 26.32 -8.03
CA VAL A 471 -12.16 25.15 -7.34
C VAL A 471 -13.61 24.92 -7.79
N GLN A 472 -13.80 24.76 -9.09
CA GLN A 472 -15.02 24.15 -9.62
C GLN A 472 -14.63 22.91 -10.41
N HIS A 473 -14.97 21.77 -9.83
CA HIS A 473 -14.58 20.41 -10.13
C HIS A 473 -15.32 19.81 -11.33
N GLU A 474 -15.29 20.43 -12.47
CA GLU A 474 -15.79 19.80 -13.69
C GLU A 474 -14.62 19.59 -14.66
N THR A 475 -14.31 18.32 -14.93
CA THR A 475 -13.47 17.95 -16.07
C THR A 475 -14.11 18.50 -17.33
N ARG A 476 -13.49 19.50 -17.93
CA ARG A 476 -13.97 20.10 -19.19
C ARG A 476 -13.15 19.57 -20.34
N LEU A 477 -13.83 18.86 -21.25
CA LEU A 477 -13.24 18.34 -22.46
C LEU A 477 -13.48 19.33 -23.61
N PHE A 478 -12.48 19.51 -24.45
CA PHE A 478 -12.56 20.36 -25.62
C PHE A 478 -12.06 19.61 -26.85
N LEU A 479 -12.75 19.83 -27.96
CA LEU A 479 -12.34 19.38 -29.30
C LEU A 479 -11.72 20.55 -30.04
N ILE A 480 -10.54 20.34 -30.59
CA ILE A 480 -9.83 21.32 -31.42
C ILE A 480 -9.77 20.80 -32.85
N GLU A 481 -10.19 21.60 -33.78
CA GLU A 481 -10.11 21.35 -35.21
C GLU A 481 -9.79 22.66 -35.95
N GLU A 482 -8.69 22.71 -36.68
CA GLU A 482 -8.18 23.93 -37.37
C GLU A 482 -8.16 25.14 -36.41
N ASP A 483 -9.02 26.13 -36.61
CA ASP A 483 -9.10 27.35 -35.77
C ASP A 483 -10.26 27.33 -34.75
N ILE A 484 -10.88 26.18 -34.54
CA ILE A 484 -12.11 26.08 -33.75
C ILE A 484 -11.87 25.23 -32.49
N VAL A 485 -12.25 25.78 -31.35
CA VAL A 485 -12.31 25.07 -30.05
C VAL A 485 -13.76 24.88 -29.64
N LYS A 486 -14.17 23.63 -29.41
CA LYS A 486 -15.55 23.27 -29.01
C LYS A 486 -15.55 22.52 -27.69
N PRO A 487 -16.40 22.91 -26.73
CA PRO A 487 -16.58 22.10 -25.51
C PRO A 487 -17.28 20.78 -25.84
N LEU A 488 -16.87 19.71 -25.15
CA LEU A 488 -17.46 18.39 -25.23
C LEU A 488 -17.91 17.96 -23.83
N GLU A 489 -19.20 17.67 -23.66
CA GLU A 489 -19.74 17.20 -22.38
C GLU A 489 -19.18 15.83 -22.03
N HIS A 490 -18.73 15.66 -20.79
CA HIS A 490 -18.06 14.46 -20.30
C HIS A 490 -18.94 13.20 -20.45
N ASP A 491 -20.22 13.28 -20.09
CA ASP A 491 -21.15 12.15 -20.21
C ASP A 491 -21.41 11.77 -21.68
N TYR A 492 -21.47 12.76 -22.57
CA TYR A 492 -21.59 12.51 -24.00
C TYR A 492 -20.33 11.85 -24.56
N TYR A 493 -19.15 12.32 -24.16
CA TYR A 493 -17.88 11.67 -24.51
C TYR A 493 -17.83 10.21 -24.05
N LEU A 494 -18.22 9.94 -22.80
CA LEU A 494 -18.27 8.56 -22.29
C LEU A 494 -19.28 7.68 -23.05
N ALA A 495 -20.39 8.26 -23.49
CA ALA A 495 -21.37 7.54 -24.32
C ALA A 495 -20.81 7.20 -25.72
N LEU A 496 -20.03 8.11 -26.33
CA LEU A 496 -19.32 7.87 -27.59
C LEU A 496 -18.26 6.78 -27.45
N VAL A 497 -17.41 6.86 -26.43
CA VAL A 497 -16.35 5.86 -26.15
C VAL A 497 -16.94 4.47 -25.92
N ARG A 498 -18.10 4.39 -25.25
CA ARG A 498 -18.78 3.12 -24.97
C ARG A 498 -19.65 2.60 -26.13
N GLY A 499 -19.64 3.29 -27.26
CA GLY A 499 -20.50 2.96 -28.42
C GLY A 499 -21.98 3.05 -28.15
N LYS A 500 -22.40 3.81 -27.11
CA LYS A 500 -23.81 4.02 -26.73
C LYS A 500 -24.43 5.23 -27.43
N SER A 501 -23.61 6.05 -28.06
CA SER A 501 -24.03 7.23 -28.85
C SER A 501 -23.16 7.33 -30.10
N THR A 502 -23.64 8.12 -31.05
CA THR A 502 -22.91 8.53 -32.25
C THR A 502 -22.95 10.06 -32.35
N ALA A 503 -21.99 10.64 -33.06
CA ALA A 503 -21.87 12.07 -33.31
C ALA A 503 -21.94 12.34 -34.83
N PRO A 504 -23.12 12.29 -35.45
CA PRO A 504 -23.26 12.48 -36.89
C PRO A 504 -22.68 13.81 -37.39
N GLU A 505 -22.66 14.84 -36.55
CA GLU A 505 -22.08 16.16 -36.79
C GLU A 505 -20.53 16.11 -36.91
N PHE A 506 -19.91 15.04 -36.42
CA PHE A 506 -18.46 14.80 -36.48
C PHE A 506 -18.08 13.72 -37.50
N ALA A 507 -19.06 13.19 -38.23
CA ALA A 507 -18.82 12.09 -39.18
C ALA A 507 -17.71 12.41 -40.18
N GLY A 508 -16.73 11.49 -40.29
CA GLY A 508 -15.58 11.63 -41.19
C GLY A 508 -14.56 12.70 -40.77
N ARG A 509 -14.67 13.26 -39.56
CA ARG A 509 -13.78 14.33 -39.08
C ARG A 509 -12.86 13.81 -37.98
N ARG A 510 -11.79 14.55 -37.74
CA ARG A 510 -10.83 14.29 -36.66
C ARG A 510 -10.68 15.54 -35.81
N PHE A 511 -10.52 15.32 -34.51
CA PHE A 511 -10.36 16.39 -33.54
C PHE A 511 -9.22 16.05 -32.59
N MET A 512 -8.49 17.06 -32.13
CA MET A 512 -7.65 16.91 -30.96
C MET A 512 -8.50 17.10 -29.70
N LEU A 513 -8.52 16.08 -28.84
CA LEU A 513 -9.16 16.15 -27.53
C LEU A 513 -8.18 16.75 -26.51
N VAL A 514 -8.61 17.80 -25.84
CA VAL A 514 -7.88 18.42 -24.73
C VAL A 514 -8.70 18.24 -23.45
N ASP A 515 -8.10 17.59 -22.46
CA ASP A 515 -8.62 17.54 -21.10
C ASP A 515 -8.04 18.72 -20.29
N TRP A 516 -8.87 19.72 -20.03
CA TRP A 516 -8.44 20.95 -19.37
C TRP A 516 -8.06 20.73 -17.88
N TYR A 517 -8.63 19.74 -17.22
CA TYR A 517 -8.33 19.45 -15.82
C TYR A 517 -6.85 19.05 -15.60
N LEU A 518 -6.33 18.23 -16.45
CA LEU A 518 -4.90 17.81 -16.38
C LEU A 518 -3.92 18.96 -16.66
N ARG A 519 -4.37 20.09 -17.19
CA ARG A 519 -3.53 21.23 -17.57
C ARG A 519 -3.59 22.43 -16.62
N LEU A 520 -4.64 22.58 -15.84
CA LEU A 520 -4.72 23.62 -14.83
C LEU A 520 -3.74 23.43 -13.68
N VAL A 521 -3.31 22.17 -13.44
CA VAL A 521 -2.40 21.80 -12.36
C VAL A 521 -0.93 22.01 -12.72
N CYS A 522 -0.58 22.16 -14.00
CA CYS A 522 0.80 22.31 -14.48
C CYS A 522 1.01 23.69 -15.11
N CYS A 523 1.23 24.70 -14.28
CA CYS A 523 1.35 26.10 -14.69
C CYS A 523 2.65 26.46 -15.43
N GLN A 524 2.90 25.93 -16.65
CA GLN A 524 3.81 26.58 -17.61
C GLN A 524 3.38 26.27 -19.05
N PRO A 525 3.08 27.28 -19.88
CA PRO A 525 2.56 27.09 -21.24
C PRO A 525 3.56 26.45 -22.21
N GLU A 526 4.84 26.52 -21.96
CA GLU A 526 5.87 26.21 -22.94
C GLU A 526 6.34 24.73 -22.98
N THR A 527 6.01 23.93 -21.95
CA THR A 527 6.46 22.54 -21.84
C THR A 527 5.36 21.50 -22.13
N VAL A 528 4.16 21.92 -22.49
CA VAL A 528 2.95 21.09 -22.42
C VAL A 528 2.47 20.54 -23.77
N VAL A 529 3.18 20.78 -24.85
CA VAL A 529 2.60 20.70 -26.21
C VAL A 529 2.31 19.29 -26.72
N ASN A 530 2.94 18.21 -26.26
CA ASN A 530 2.78 16.93 -26.98
C ASN A 530 2.30 15.70 -26.19
N GLU A 531 2.16 15.74 -24.86
CA GLU A 531 1.99 14.48 -24.13
C GLU A 531 0.58 14.18 -23.59
N ASN A 532 -0.34 15.16 -23.59
CA ASN A 532 -1.68 15.02 -23.00
C ASN A 532 -2.85 15.29 -23.98
N CYS A 533 -2.59 15.31 -25.25
CA CYS A 533 -3.63 15.45 -26.27
C CYS A 533 -3.80 14.11 -26.99
N SER A 534 -5.04 13.70 -27.18
CA SER A 534 -5.38 12.50 -27.93
C SER A 534 -6.20 12.88 -29.15
N TRP A 535 -6.01 12.16 -30.25
CA TRP A 535 -6.83 12.35 -31.43
C TRP A 535 -8.11 11.53 -31.32
N LEU A 536 -9.25 12.16 -31.58
CA LEU A 536 -10.53 11.51 -31.81
C LEU A 536 -10.82 11.51 -33.30
N VAL A 537 -10.97 10.34 -33.88
CA VAL A 537 -11.32 10.14 -35.28
C VAL A 537 -12.72 9.53 -35.33
N PHE A 538 -13.59 10.12 -36.16
CA PHE A 538 -14.95 9.63 -36.35
C PHE A 538 -15.11 9.00 -37.73
N ASP A 539 -15.73 7.83 -37.79
CA ASP A 539 -16.07 7.16 -39.05
C ASP A 539 -17.18 7.93 -39.81
N ALA A 540 -17.52 7.47 -41.02
CA ALA A 540 -18.54 8.08 -41.84
C ALA A 540 -19.97 8.05 -41.21
N GLN A 541 -20.14 7.30 -40.14
CA GLN A 541 -21.39 7.21 -39.36
C GLN A 541 -21.33 7.98 -38.04
N GLY A 542 -20.22 8.72 -37.77
CA GLY A 542 -20.04 9.49 -36.54
C GLY A 542 -19.76 8.62 -35.30
N ARG A 543 -19.18 7.42 -35.46
CA ARG A 543 -18.70 6.58 -34.36
C ARG A 543 -17.19 6.78 -34.20
N LEU A 544 -16.69 6.69 -32.97
CA LEU A 544 -15.25 6.76 -32.72
C LEU A 544 -14.51 5.58 -33.35
N ASP A 545 -13.49 5.88 -34.15
CA ASP A 545 -12.57 4.92 -34.73
C ASP A 545 -11.25 4.93 -33.95
N PHE A 546 -11.11 4.01 -33.02
CA PHE A 546 -9.94 3.91 -32.15
C PHE A 546 -8.67 3.44 -32.89
N ASN A 547 -8.80 2.77 -34.04
CA ASN A 547 -7.65 2.31 -34.81
C ASN A 547 -7.01 3.45 -35.62
N ALA A 548 -7.82 4.35 -36.15
CA ALA A 548 -7.31 5.49 -36.93
C ALA A 548 -6.61 6.56 -36.06
N ALA A 549 -6.88 6.60 -34.76
CA ALA A 549 -6.28 7.57 -33.84
C ALA A 549 -4.76 7.37 -33.64
N HIS A 550 -4.21 6.21 -33.93
CA HIS A 550 -2.79 5.87 -33.74
C HIS A 550 -1.91 6.20 -34.96
N GLU A 551 -2.48 6.57 -36.11
CA GLU A 551 -1.74 6.78 -37.35
C GLU A 551 -1.44 8.26 -37.67
N ILE A 552 -1.75 9.19 -36.75
CA ILE A 552 -1.67 10.62 -37.04
C ILE A 552 -0.35 11.19 -36.53
N ASP A 553 0.46 11.70 -37.48
CA ASP A 553 1.69 12.47 -37.19
C ASP A 553 1.31 13.85 -36.63
N VAL A 554 1.89 14.20 -35.47
CA VAL A 554 1.52 15.39 -34.71
C VAL A 554 2.39 16.57 -35.12
N GLU A 555 2.05 17.26 -36.18
CA GLU A 555 2.59 18.60 -36.42
C GLU A 555 1.47 19.64 -36.25
N THR A 556 1.62 20.52 -35.28
CA THR A 556 1.03 21.87 -35.19
C THR A 556 -0.23 22.13 -34.33
N LEU A 557 -0.83 21.21 -33.57
CA LEU A 557 -1.94 21.56 -32.68
C LEU A 557 -1.64 21.15 -31.21
N PRO A 558 -2.10 21.90 -30.20
CA PRO A 558 -2.80 23.18 -30.21
C PRO A 558 -1.86 24.38 -30.36
N THR A 559 -2.30 25.40 -31.13
CA THR A 559 -1.59 26.67 -31.28
C THR A 559 -1.82 27.62 -30.10
N GLU A 560 -1.06 28.70 -29.98
CA GLU A 560 -1.30 29.75 -28.96
C GLU A 560 -2.71 30.34 -29.06
N ALA A 561 -3.24 30.48 -30.28
CA ALA A 561 -4.63 30.94 -30.48
C ALA A 561 -5.66 29.96 -29.88
N HIS A 562 -5.43 28.66 -29.99
CA HIS A 562 -6.30 27.65 -29.36
C HIS A 562 -6.24 27.74 -27.84
N TRP A 563 -5.05 27.96 -27.27
CA TRP A 563 -4.90 28.15 -25.83
C TRP A 563 -5.62 29.38 -25.31
N GLN A 564 -5.60 30.47 -26.06
CA GLN A 564 -6.32 31.68 -25.71
C GLN A 564 -7.83 31.46 -25.74
N GLN A 565 -8.36 30.78 -26.77
CA GLN A 565 -9.79 30.44 -26.87
C GLN A 565 -10.21 29.49 -25.73
N LEU A 566 -9.39 28.50 -25.37
CA LEU A 566 -9.64 27.60 -24.24
C LEU A 566 -9.74 28.38 -22.92
N LYS A 567 -8.81 29.32 -22.68
CA LYS A 567 -8.85 30.19 -21.49
C LYS A 567 -10.14 31.00 -21.44
N GLU A 568 -10.55 31.59 -22.55
CA GLU A 568 -11.80 32.37 -22.64
C GLU A 568 -13.06 31.50 -22.37
N LEU A 569 -13.07 30.27 -22.89
CA LEU A 569 -14.18 29.34 -22.67
C LEU A 569 -14.25 28.82 -21.23
N VAL A 570 -13.10 28.64 -20.57
CA VAL A 570 -13.03 28.15 -19.20
C VAL A 570 -13.32 29.24 -18.17
N PHE A 571 -12.73 30.42 -18.34
CA PHE A 571 -12.79 31.50 -17.36
C PHE A 571 -13.85 32.58 -17.65
N GLY A 572 -14.52 32.48 -18.80
CA GLY A 572 -15.35 33.57 -19.30
C GLY A 572 -14.49 34.74 -19.80
N ALA A 573 -15.09 35.65 -20.53
CA ALA A 573 -14.43 36.89 -20.94
C ALA A 573 -14.18 37.79 -19.72
N VAL A 574 -13.15 37.52 -18.95
CA VAL A 574 -12.60 38.50 -18.01
C VAL A 574 -11.93 39.54 -18.89
N ALA A 575 -12.50 40.73 -18.90
CA ALA A 575 -11.95 41.86 -19.64
C ALA A 575 -10.44 42.00 -19.29
N VAL A 576 -9.60 41.65 -20.26
CA VAL A 576 -8.19 42.03 -20.25
C VAL A 576 -8.19 43.52 -20.50
N SER A 577 -8.18 44.31 -19.41
CA SER A 577 -7.87 45.72 -19.51
C SER A 577 -6.39 45.81 -19.88
N ASP A 578 -6.11 46.15 -21.12
CA ASP A 578 -4.81 46.64 -21.57
C ASP A 578 -4.30 47.70 -20.59
N SER A 579 -3.25 47.38 -19.88
CA SER A 579 -2.37 48.39 -19.30
C SER A 579 -1.11 48.44 -20.16
N LYS A 580 -1.02 49.50 -20.91
CA LYS A 580 0.18 49.94 -21.62
C LYS A 580 1.39 50.05 -20.72
#